data_615fab7dd5ef4aa95481d312e7fdd8e4
#
_entry.id   615fab7dd5ef4aa95481d312e7fdd8e4
#
_cell.length_a   1.000
_cell.length_b   1.000
_cell.length_c   1.000
_cell.angle_alpha   90.00
_cell.angle_beta   90.00
_cell.angle_gamma   90.00
#
_symmetry.space_group_name_H-M   'P 1'
#
loop_
_entity.id
_entity.type
_entity.pdbx_description
1 polymer ?
#
loop_
_entity_poly.entity_id
_entity_poly.type
_entity_poly.pdbx_seq_one_letter_code
_entity_poly.pdbx_strand_id
1 'polypeptide(L)'
;MKKWMFMLLAALLTIGLAACGTENTTSKENGGKKQTTVGDSVDYKIIGIDPGAGLMKAAAKAIDEYSLDDWKLVEGSSAAMTASLKKAYAKKEPIIVTGWTPHWMFAEFDLKYLDDPKGVFGKDESIHTIARKGLKEDLPDAYKVLDQFNWTPDDMGVVMNEIVNGEEPEEAAAKWVEDNADKVSEWIKGASKVNGDKITLGYVAWDSEIASTNVIGKVLTDLGFKVTLSQVEAGPMWTGVADGSLDAHVAGWLPSTHADYYKKYEGKFDDLGENLKGTKLGLVVPAYMDIDSIEDLK
;
A
#
# COMPACT_ATOMS: atom_id res chain seq x y z
N MET A 1 1.23 20.80 -62.57
CA MET A 1 0.74 20.50 -63.94
C MET A 1 -0.13 19.26 -63.89
N LYS A 2 -1.33 19.43 -64.42
CA LYS A 2 -2.33 18.45 -64.89
C LYS A 2 -2.85 17.43 -63.86
N LYS A 3 -4.04 17.57 -63.36
CA LYS A 3 -5.40 17.65 -63.94
C LYS A 3 -5.92 16.29 -64.43
N TRP A 4 -7.13 16.00 -63.90
CA TRP A 4 -8.28 15.37 -64.57
C TRP A 4 -8.47 13.86 -64.30
N MET A 5 -9.63 13.28 -64.13
CA MET A 5 -11.03 13.77 -64.01
C MET A 5 -11.95 12.55 -64.30
N PHE A 6 -13.11 12.47 -63.59
CA PHE A 6 -14.38 11.86 -64.01
C PHE A 6 -14.44 10.32 -64.24
N MET A 7 -15.48 9.59 -64.03
CA MET A 7 -16.94 9.80 -63.96
C MET A 7 -17.62 8.56 -63.38
N LEU A 8 -18.64 8.79 -62.58
CA LEU A 8 -20.01 8.29 -62.59
C LEU A 8 -20.35 7.07 -63.49
N LEU A 9 -21.06 6.09 -62.89
CA LEU A 9 -22.30 5.59 -63.51
C LEU A 9 -23.24 5.00 -62.43
N ALA A 10 -24.43 5.46 -62.45
CA ALA A 10 -25.61 5.02 -61.69
C ALA A 10 -26.47 4.08 -62.56
N ALA A 11 -27.30 3.30 -61.95
CA ALA A 11 -28.61 2.83 -62.40
C ALA A 11 -28.82 1.36 -62.02
N LEU A 12 -29.88 0.88 -61.51
CA LEU A 12 -31.31 1.06 -61.35
C LEU A 12 -31.92 -0.31 -61.06
N LEU A 13 -32.76 -0.32 -60.02
CA LEU A 13 -33.99 -1.08 -59.79
C LEU A 13 -34.22 -2.43 -60.47
N THR A 14 -34.64 -3.45 -59.64
CA THR A 14 -35.92 -4.12 -59.91
C THR A 14 -36.54 -4.68 -58.63
N ILE A 15 -37.83 -4.43 -58.51
CA ILE A 15 -38.79 -4.84 -57.47
C ILE A 15 -39.25 -6.24 -57.78
N GLY A 16 -39.37 -7.09 -56.74
CA GLY A 16 -40.05 -8.36 -56.81
C GLY A 16 -40.80 -8.66 -55.53
N LEU A 17 -42.08 -8.27 -55.46
CA LEU A 17 -43.03 -8.76 -54.49
C LEU A 17 -43.46 -10.21 -54.82
N ALA A 18 -43.45 -11.09 -53.87
CA ALA A 18 -44.37 -12.22 -53.82
C ALA A 18 -44.61 -12.66 -52.37
N ALA A 19 -45.82 -12.87 -52.08
CA ALA A 19 -46.52 -12.86 -50.81
C ALA A 19 -46.58 -14.22 -50.09
N CYS A 20 -46.98 -14.14 -48.80
CA CYS A 20 -47.72 -15.06 -47.95
C CYS A 20 -47.07 -16.36 -47.52
N GLY A 21 -46.95 -16.47 -46.20
CA GLY A 21 -46.86 -17.68 -45.41
C GLY A 21 -46.78 -17.32 -43.94
N THR A 22 -47.95 -17.37 -43.30
CA THR A 22 -48.19 -17.13 -41.87
C THR A 22 -47.64 -18.31 -41.08
N GLU A 23 -46.66 -18.10 -40.19
CA GLU A 23 -46.56 -18.89 -38.97
C GLU A 23 -45.94 -18.00 -37.85
N ASN A 24 -46.76 -17.78 -36.84
CA ASN A 24 -46.43 -17.11 -35.60
C ASN A 24 -45.45 -17.96 -34.80
N THR A 25 -44.19 -17.58 -34.78
CA THR A 25 -43.27 -17.97 -33.73
C THR A 25 -42.68 -16.69 -33.11
N THR A 26 -43.29 -16.25 -32.07
CA THR A 26 -42.78 -15.20 -31.19
C THR A 26 -41.53 -15.70 -30.49
N SER A 27 -40.41 -15.60 -31.18
CA SER A 27 -39.08 -15.62 -30.53
C SER A 27 -38.93 -14.26 -29.85
N LYS A 28 -39.27 -14.20 -28.59
CA LYS A 28 -38.77 -13.15 -27.71
C LYS A 28 -37.25 -13.26 -27.70
N GLU A 29 -36.59 -12.50 -28.54
CA GLU A 29 -35.19 -12.13 -28.25
C GLU A 29 -35.21 -11.38 -26.94
N ASN A 30 -34.96 -12.12 -25.88
CA ASN A 30 -34.63 -11.59 -24.58
C ASN A 30 -33.19 -11.06 -24.75
N GLY A 31 -33.08 -9.84 -25.22
CA GLY A 31 -31.84 -9.04 -25.16
C GLY A 31 -31.54 -8.74 -23.70
N GLY A 32 -31.18 -9.80 -22.96
CA GLY A 32 -30.61 -9.66 -21.63
C GLY A 32 -29.33 -8.88 -21.80
N LYS A 33 -29.30 -7.61 -21.37
CA LYS A 33 -28.04 -6.93 -21.09
C LYS A 33 -27.26 -7.88 -20.20
N LYS A 34 -26.15 -8.43 -20.72
CA LYS A 34 -25.21 -9.22 -19.91
C LYS A 34 -24.84 -8.28 -18.76
N GLN A 35 -25.26 -8.61 -17.56
CA GLN A 35 -24.93 -7.83 -16.38
C GLN A 35 -23.42 -7.90 -16.25
N THR A 36 -22.73 -6.80 -16.45
CA THR A 36 -21.28 -6.71 -16.30
C THR A 36 -20.96 -7.04 -14.86
N THR A 37 -20.18 -8.09 -14.63
CA THR A 37 -19.72 -8.46 -13.28
C THR A 37 -18.72 -7.43 -12.77
N VAL A 38 -18.44 -7.47 -11.48
CA VAL A 38 -17.36 -6.67 -10.89
C VAL A 38 -16.03 -6.99 -11.57
N GLY A 39 -15.74 -8.28 -11.75
CA GLY A 39 -14.54 -8.74 -12.45
C GLY A 39 -14.39 -8.16 -13.86
N ASP A 40 -15.48 -8.20 -14.66
CA ASP A 40 -15.50 -7.61 -16.01
C ASP A 40 -15.18 -6.11 -15.97
N SER A 41 -15.61 -5.39 -14.93
CA SER A 41 -15.45 -3.95 -14.80
C SER A 41 -14.02 -3.50 -14.47
N VAL A 42 -13.20 -4.39 -13.89
CA VAL A 42 -11.80 -4.14 -13.49
C VAL A 42 -10.82 -5.09 -14.19
N ASP A 43 -11.24 -5.75 -15.28
CA ASP A 43 -10.43 -6.76 -16.01
C ASP A 43 -9.89 -7.88 -15.10
N TYR A 44 -10.64 -8.24 -14.06
CA TYR A 44 -10.23 -9.23 -13.04
C TYR A 44 -8.88 -8.92 -12.41
N LYS A 45 -8.59 -7.65 -12.12
CA LYS A 45 -7.31 -7.20 -11.57
C LYS A 45 -7.47 -6.62 -10.17
N ILE A 46 -6.59 -7.03 -9.28
CA ILE A 46 -6.30 -6.39 -8.00
C ILE A 46 -4.93 -5.71 -8.15
N ILE A 47 -4.89 -4.40 -8.03
CA ILE A 47 -3.64 -3.65 -8.16
C ILE A 47 -2.91 -3.65 -6.82
N GLY A 48 -1.76 -4.27 -6.81
CA GLY A 48 -0.93 -4.45 -5.63
C GLY A 48 0.32 -3.59 -5.63
N ILE A 49 1.20 -3.93 -4.70
CA ILE A 49 2.48 -3.26 -4.45
C ILE A 49 3.65 -4.22 -4.71
N ASP A 50 4.78 -4.00 -4.05
CA ASP A 50 5.99 -4.81 -4.18
C ASP A 50 5.74 -6.27 -3.82
N PRO A 51 6.18 -7.24 -4.62
CA PRO A 51 5.88 -8.66 -4.41
C PRO A 51 6.44 -9.24 -3.11
N GLY A 52 7.45 -8.59 -2.52
CA GLY A 52 8.02 -8.96 -1.22
C GLY A 52 7.18 -8.55 -0.01
N ALA A 53 6.17 -7.69 -0.19
CA ALA A 53 5.30 -7.24 0.89
C ALA A 53 4.43 -8.36 1.46
N GLY A 54 4.26 -8.38 2.78
CA GLY A 54 3.35 -9.32 3.45
C GLY A 54 1.90 -9.16 3.00
N LEU A 55 1.48 -7.93 2.74
CA LEU A 55 0.17 -7.60 2.16
C LEU A 55 -0.06 -8.31 0.81
N MET A 56 0.95 -8.41 -0.04
CA MET A 56 0.85 -9.11 -1.33
C MET A 56 0.70 -10.62 -1.14
N LYS A 57 1.38 -11.21 -0.16
CA LYS A 57 1.18 -12.62 0.21
C LYS A 57 -0.23 -12.87 0.72
N ALA A 58 -0.76 -11.97 1.56
CA ALA A 58 -2.13 -12.05 2.04
C ALA A 58 -3.14 -11.92 0.89
N ALA A 59 -2.93 -10.99 -0.05
CA ALA A 59 -3.80 -10.80 -1.20
C ALA A 59 -3.78 -12.03 -2.15
N ALA A 60 -2.62 -12.62 -2.41
CA ALA A 60 -2.50 -13.86 -3.18
C ALA A 60 -3.26 -15.01 -2.49
N LYS A 61 -3.06 -15.16 -1.17
CA LYS A 61 -3.81 -16.14 -0.38
C LYS A 61 -5.31 -15.89 -0.41
N ALA A 62 -5.76 -14.63 -0.42
CA ALA A 62 -7.18 -14.30 -0.53
C ALA A 62 -7.77 -14.75 -1.88
N ILE A 63 -7.04 -14.59 -2.98
CA ILE A 63 -7.45 -15.10 -4.29
C ILE A 63 -7.71 -16.59 -4.21
N ASP A 64 -6.80 -17.37 -3.64
CA ASP A 64 -6.93 -18.82 -3.50
C ASP A 64 -8.11 -19.20 -2.55
N GLU A 65 -8.13 -18.63 -1.34
CA GLU A 65 -9.11 -18.96 -0.31
C GLU A 65 -10.55 -18.59 -0.72
N TYR A 66 -10.74 -17.50 -1.44
CA TYR A 66 -12.05 -17.07 -1.94
C TYR A 66 -12.42 -17.70 -3.29
N SER A 67 -11.55 -18.56 -3.87
CA SER A 67 -11.74 -19.19 -5.19
C SER A 67 -11.98 -18.17 -6.30
N LEU A 68 -11.09 -17.16 -6.35
CA LEU A 68 -11.09 -16.09 -7.33
C LEU A 68 -10.15 -16.44 -8.50
N ASP A 69 -10.33 -17.60 -9.12
CA ASP A 69 -9.38 -18.21 -10.07
C ASP A 69 -9.11 -17.36 -11.32
N ASP A 70 -10.07 -16.52 -11.74
CA ASP A 70 -9.92 -15.62 -12.88
C ASP A 70 -9.17 -14.31 -12.53
N TRP A 71 -8.99 -14.03 -11.23
CA TRP A 71 -8.40 -12.78 -10.77
C TRP A 71 -6.87 -12.80 -10.80
N LYS A 72 -6.30 -11.63 -11.07
CA LYS A 72 -4.85 -11.41 -11.14
C LYS A 72 -4.42 -10.35 -10.15
N LEU A 73 -3.50 -10.71 -9.27
CA LEU A 73 -2.79 -9.75 -8.45
C LEU A 73 -1.68 -9.12 -9.30
N VAL A 74 -1.80 -7.82 -9.54
CA VAL A 74 -0.83 -7.06 -10.35
C VAL A 74 0.24 -6.52 -9.42
N GLU A 75 1.46 -6.99 -9.60
CA GLU A 75 2.63 -6.52 -8.85
C GLU A 75 3.09 -5.15 -9.36
N GLY A 76 3.59 -4.32 -8.47
CA GLY A 76 4.07 -2.97 -8.79
C GLY A 76 4.88 -2.36 -7.65
N SER A 77 4.71 -1.08 -7.42
CA SER A 77 5.21 -0.36 -6.24
C SER A 77 4.06 0.38 -5.56
N SER A 78 4.24 0.81 -4.31
CA SER A 78 3.26 1.66 -3.60
C SER A 78 2.87 2.87 -4.46
N ALA A 79 3.86 3.57 -5.00
CA ALA A 79 3.64 4.73 -5.87
C ALA A 79 2.85 4.40 -7.15
N ALA A 80 3.09 3.24 -7.78
CA ALA A 80 2.35 2.83 -8.97
C ALA A 80 0.90 2.45 -8.65
N MET A 81 0.66 1.78 -7.52
CA MET A 81 -0.67 1.43 -7.04
C MET A 81 -1.48 2.70 -6.74
N THR A 82 -0.94 3.63 -5.96
CA THR A 82 -1.62 4.88 -5.60
C THR A 82 -1.87 5.79 -6.81
N ALA A 83 -0.95 5.84 -7.79
CA ALA A 83 -1.16 6.53 -9.05
C ALA A 83 -2.31 5.93 -9.86
N SER A 84 -2.43 4.59 -9.88
CA SER A 84 -3.54 3.90 -10.53
C SER A 84 -4.87 4.20 -9.83
N LEU A 85 -4.89 4.19 -8.50
CA LEU A 85 -6.06 4.56 -7.70
C LEU A 85 -6.49 6.01 -8.00
N LYS A 86 -5.57 6.96 -7.92
CA LYS A 86 -5.82 8.38 -8.21
C LYS A 86 -6.42 8.60 -9.60
N LYS A 87 -5.88 7.91 -10.60
CA LYS A 87 -6.35 7.99 -11.99
C LYS A 87 -7.77 7.43 -12.15
N ALA A 88 -8.07 6.27 -11.58
CA ALA A 88 -9.39 5.65 -11.63
C ALA A 88 -10.42 6.48 -10.85
N TYR A 89 -10.06 6.92 -9.63
CA TYR A 89 -10.93 7.72 -8.77
C TYR A 89 -11.36 9.03 -9.42
N ALA A 90 -10.43 9.74 -10.07
CA ALA A 90 -10.72 11.00 -10.77
C ALA A 90 -11.76 10.85 -11.90
N LYS A 91 -11.85 9.65 -12.49
CA LYS A 91 -12.80 9.32 -13.56
C LYS A 91 -14.03 8.57 -13.07
N LYS A 92 -14.10 8.25 -11.79
CA LYS A 92 -15.09 7.35 -11.18
C LYS A 92 -15.12 5.96 -11.86
N GLU A 93 -13.97 5.51 -12.33
CA GLU A 93 -13.77 4.15 -12.86
C GLU A 93 -13.64 3.17 -11.69
N PRO A 94 -14.17 1.94 -11.78
CA PRO A 94 -13.97 0.92 -10.76
C PRO A 94 -12.50 0.49 -10.69
N ILE A 95 -12.02 0.25 -9.48
CA ILE A 95 -10.68 -0.24 -9.22
C ILE A 95 -10.65 -0.98 -7.88
N ILE A 96 -9.86 -2.03 -7.79
CA ILE A 96 -9.56 -2.74 -6.55
C ILE A 96 -8.05 -2.65 -6.32
N VAL A 97 -7.66 -2.18 -5.15
CA VAL A 97 -6.25 -2.06 -4.77
C VAL A 97 -5.97 -2.81 -3.46
N THR A 98 -4.73 -3.19 -3.23
CA THR A 98 -4.29 -3.56 -1.88
C THR A 98 -4.13 -2.30 -1.05
N GLY A 99 -4.47 -2.37 0.25
CA GLY A 99 -4.39 -1.19 1.10
C GLY A 99 -4.08 -1.52 2.55
N TRP A 100 -3.60 -0.50 3.27
CA TRP A 100 -3.31 -0.58 4.70
C TRP A 100 -3.64 0.73 5.41
N THR A 101 -3.86 0.64 6.70
CA THR A 101 -4.05 1.80 7.59
C THR A 101 -2.96 1.78 8.66
N PRO A 102 -2.29 2.91 8.95
CA PRO A 102 -2.53 4.24 8.37
C PRO A 102 -1.97 4.42 6.96
N HIS A 103 -2.72 5.13 6.11
CA HIS A 103 -2.30 5.52 4.77
C HIS A 103 -3.03 6.79 4.34
N TRP A 104 -2.33 7.75 3.72
CA TRP A 104 -2.86 9.03 3.27
C TRP A 104 -4.05 8.90 2.30
N MET A 105 -4.14 7.81 1.53
CA MET A 105 -5.19 7.61 0.54
C MET A 105 -6.60 7.63 1.13
N PHE A 106 -6.77 7.25 2.41
CA PHE A 106 -8.07 7.29 3.10
C PHE A 106 -8.46 8.69 3.55
N ALA A 107 -7.51 9.62 3.65
CA ALA A 107 -7.79 11.04 3.88
C ALA A 107 -8.11 11.78 2.57
N GLU A 108 -7.48 11.38 1.47
CA GLU A 108 -7.64 12.02 0.15
C GLU A 108 -8.88 11.52 -0.60
N PHE A 109 -9.24 10.24 -0.46
CA PHE A 109 -10.31 9.60 -1.21
C PHE A 109 -11.32 8.93 -0.28
N ASP A 110 -12.59 8.95 -0.67
CA ASP A 110 -13.64 8.17 -0.01
C ASP A 110 -13.53 6.69 -0.43
N LEU A 111 -12.84 5.92 0.42
CA LEU A 111 -12.49 4.53 0.20
C LEU A 111 -13.10 3.64 1.29
N LYS A 112 -13.29 2.38 0.96
CA LYS A 112 -13.66 1.34 1.94
C LYS A 112 -12.84 0.08 1.73
N TYR A 113 -12.59 -0.62 2.84
CA TYR A 113 -12.10 -1.99 2.79
C TYR A 113 -13.25 -2.92 2.42
N LEU A 114 -12.96 -3.93 1.63
CA LEU A 114 -13.85 -5.08 1.48
C LEU A 114 -13.78 -5.93 2.75
N ASP A 115 -14.93 -6.38 3.21
CA ASP A 115 -15.01 -7.33 4.33
C ASP A 115 -14.29 -8.64 3.98
N ASP A 116 -13.54 -9.16 4.93
CA ASP A 116 -12.80 -10.43 4.82
C ASP A 116 -13.37 -11.46 5.81
N PRO A 117 -14.49 -12.11 5.51
CA PRO A 117 -15.12 -13.10 6.40
C PRO A 117 -14.23 -14.28 6.76
N LYS A 118 -13.25 -14.60 5.92
CA LYS A 118 -12.31 -15.71 6.17
C LYS A 118 -11.08 -15.27 6.98
N GLY A 119 -10.90 -13.97 7.22
CA GLY A 119 -9.81 -13.43 8.03
C GLY A 119 -8.42 -13.65 7.41
N VAL A 120 -8.31 -13.63 6.08
CA VAL A 120 -7.06 -13.90 5.35
C VAL A 120 -6.04 -12.80 5.56
N PHE A 121 -6.51 -11.53 5.68
CA PHE A 121 -5.67 -10.37 5.95
C PHE A 121 -5.29 -10.22 7.43
N GLY A 122 -5.66 -11.17 8.27
CA GLY A 122 -5.36 -11.14 9.69
C GLY A 122 -6.37 -10.34 10.50
N LYS A 123 -5.97 -10.06 11.74
CA LYS A 123 -6.68 -9.18 12.66
C LYS A 123 -5.85 -7.90 12.84
N ASP A 124 -6.31 -7.03 13.74
CA ASP A 124 -5.53 -5.86 14.15
C ASP A 124 -4.10 -6.27 14.53
N GLU A 125 -3.16 -5.57 13.97
CA GLU A 125 -1.74 -5.74 14.28
C GLU A 125 -1.13 -4.38 14.63
N SER A 126 0.12 -4.40 15.02
CA SER A 126 0.87 -3.21 15.41
C SER A 126 2.15 -3.10 14.59
N ILE A 127 2.68 -1.90 14.48
CA ILE A 127 4.02 -1.70 13.94
C ILE A 127 5.01 -1.74 15.10
N HIS A 128 6.09 -2.50 14.93
CA HIS A 128 7.15 -2.68 15.90
C HIS A 128 8.45 -2.05 15.45
N THR A 129 9.25 -1.64 16.42
CA THR A 129 10.64 -1.26 16.21
C THR A 129 11.52 -2.50 16.36
N ILE A 130 12.33 -2.78 15.34
CA ILE A 130 13.23 -3.92 15.29
C ILE A 130 14.67 -3.43 15.21
N ALA A 131 15.53 -3.90 16.09
CA ALA A 131 16.93 -3.52 16.19
C ALA A 131 17.86 -4.74 16.06
N ARG A 132 19.05 -4.56 15.48
CA ARG A 132 20.07 -5.61 15.46
C ARG A 132 20.52 -6.00 16.86
N LYS A 133 20.99 -7.23 17.01
CA LYS A 133 21.67 -7.64 18.25
C LYS A 133 22.90 -6.79 18.52
N GLY A 134 23.15 -6.48 19.77
CA GLY A 134 24.28 -5.67 20.20
C GLY A 134 24.11 -4.16 20.02
N LEU A 135 23.00 -3.68 19.46
CA LEU A 135 22.77 -2.23 19.30
C LEU A 135 22.75 -1.52 20.66
N LYS A 136 22.20 -2.15 21.69
CA LYS A 136 22.13 -1.60 23.04
C LYS A 136 23.50 -1.34 23.66
N GLU A 137 24.45 -2.22 23.40
CA GLU A 137 25.81 -2.11 23.86
C GLU A 137 26.63 -1.10 23.04
N ASP A 138 26.42 -1.10 21.71
CA ASP A 138 27.19 -0.27 20.78
C ASP A 138 26.70 1.19 20.76
N LEU A 139 25.39 1.40 20.75
CA LEU A 139 24.74 2.71 20.60
C LEU A 139 23.59 2.84 21.63
N PRO A 140 23.88 2.89 22.94
CA PRO A 140 22.86 2.83 24.00
C PRO A 140 21.85 3.97 23.96
N ASP A 141 22.26 5.16 23.54
CA ASP A 141 21.38 6.33 23.43
C ASP A 141 20.43 6.21 22.22
N ALA A 142 20.90 5.69 21.09
CA ALA A 142 20.04 5.38 19.93
C ALA A 142 19.04 4.25 20.27
N TYR A 143 19.52 3.18 20.90
CA TYR A 143 18.66 2.08 21.33
C TYR A 143 17.52 2.58 22.23
N LYS A 144 17.82 3.45 23.20
CA LYS A 144 16.85 4.05 24.10
C LYS A 144 15.77 4.87 23.37
N VAL A 145 16.18 5.67 22.39
CA VAL A 145 15.26 6.47 21.56
C VAL A 145 14.35 5.57 20.73
N LEU A 146 14.93 4.54 20.11
CA LEU A 146 14.20 3.56 19.32
C LEU A 146 13.20 2.74 20.16
N ASP A 147 13.57 2.39 21.39
CA ASP A 147 12.72 1.66 22.36
C ASP A 147 11.56 2.52 22.89
N GLN A 148 11.77 3.85 23.01
CA GLN A 148 10.76 4.80 23.46
C GLN A 148 9.91 5.38 22.34
N PHE A 149 10.29 5.17 21.08
CA PHE A 149 9.55 5.69 19.94
C PHE A 149 8.15 5.10 19.88
N ASN A 150 7.15 5.97 19.92
CA ASN A 150 5.76 5.60 19.74
C ASN A 150 4.96 6.81 19.25
N TRP A 151 4.03 6.59 18.37
CA TRP A 151 3.14 7.61 17.84
C TRP A 151 1.79 7.03 17.41
N THR A 152 0.90 7.88 16.92
CA THR A 152 -0.46 7.51 16.54
C THR A 152 -0.62 7.43 15.03
N PRO A 153 -1.67 6.74 14.52
CA PRO A 153 -2.03 6.81 13.11
C PRO A 153 -2.21 8.24 12.58
N ASP A 154 -2.75 9.14 13.41
CA ASP A 154 -2.96 10.55 13.04
C ASP A 154 -1.61 11.27 12.89
N ASP A 155 -0.65 11.03 13.78
CA ASP A 155 0.70 11.59 13.68
C ASP A 155 1.37 11.19 12.36
N MET A 156 1.34 9.90 12.04
CA MET A 156 1.89 9.37 10.79
C MET A 156 1.14 9.95 9.58
N GLY A 157 -0.19 10.07 9.68
CA GLY A 157 -1.04 10.66 8.65
C GLY A 157 -0.66 12.09 8.30
N VAL A 158 -0.34 12.92 9.30
CA VAL A 158 0.13 14.30 9.08
C VAL A 158 1.39 14.32 8.22
N VAL A 159 2.41 13.53 8.58
CA VAL A 159 3.67 13.48 7.82
C VAL A 159 3.46 12.94 6.40
N MET A 160 2.71 11.85 6.25
CA MET A 160 2.39 11.31 4.92
C MET A 160 1.66 12.32 4.04
N ASN A 161 0.72 13.09 4.61
CA ASN A 161 -0.02 14.11 3.85
C ASN A 161 0.87 15.26 3.37
N GLU A 162 1.83 15.72 4.16
CA GLU A 162 2.79 16.74 3.70
C GLU A 162 3.63 16.18 2.54
N ILE A 163 4.13 14.95 2.67
CA ILE A 163 4.94 14.31 1.61
C ILE A 163 4.14 14.15 0.31
N VAL A 164 2.92 13.65 0.36
CA VAL A 164 2.10 13.45 -0.86
C VAL A 164 1.69 14.76 -1.52
N ASN A 165 1.66 15.86 -0.76
CA ASN A 165 1.42 17.22 -1.25
C ASN A 165 2.69 17.89 -1.80
N GLY A 166 3.82 17.19 -1.80
CA GLY A 166 5.04 17.60 -2.49
C GLY A 166 6.14 18.13 -1.59
N GLU A 167 6.02 17.99 -0.27
CA GLU A 167 7.10 18.27 0.65
C GLU A 167 8.14 17.14 0.61
N GLU A 168 9.42 17.47 0.71
CA GLU A 168 10.47 16.45 0.85
C GLU A 168 10.31 15.69 2.19
N PRO A 169 10.51 14.37 2.23
CA PRO A 169 10.31 13.58 3.44
C PRO A 169 11.07 14.07 4.67
N GLU A 170 12.31 14.52 4.49
CA GLU A 170 13.14 15.07 5.56
C GLU A 170 12.56 16.39 6.11
N GLU A 171 11.98 17.23 5.25
CA GLU A 171 11.41 18.52 5.64
C GLU A 171 10.06 18.32 6.33
N ALA A 172 9.20 17.42 5.81
CA ALA A 172 7.95 17.03 6.45
C ALA A 172 8.20 16.45 7.87
N ALA A 173 9.20 15.58 7.99
CA ALA A 173 9.60 15.01 9.27
C ALA A 173 10.14 16.07 10.23
N ALA A 174 10.99 16.99 9.76
CA ALA A 174 11.57 18.06 10.57
C ALA A 174 10.49 18.98 11.14
N LYS A 175 9.53 19.37 10.31
CA LYS A 175 8.37 20.17 10.70
C LYS A 175 7.53 19.46 11.77
N TRP A 176 7.22 18.18 11.54
CA TRP A 176 6.44 17.41 12.50
C TRP A 176 7.17 17.28 13.85
N VAL A 177 8.48 17.04 13.86
CA VAL A 177 9.32 16.94 15.07
C VAL A 177 9.32 18.26 15.84
N GLU A 178 9.42 19.41 15.15
CA GLU A 178 9.35 20.74 15.75
C GLU A 178 7.96 20.99 16.38
N ASP A 179 6.89 20.71 15.63
CA ASP A 179 5.50 20.93 16.08
C ASP A 179 5.10 20.00 17.22
N ASN A 180 5.79 18.86 17.42
CA ASN A 180 5.49 17.85 18.44
C ASN A 180 6.63 17.68 19.46
N ALA A 181 7.33 18.75 19.80
CA ALA A 181 8.49 18.74 20.71
C ALA A 181 8.21 18.05 22.05
N ASP A 182 7.01 18.18 22.62
CA ASP A 182 6.62 17.53 23.86
C ASP A 182 6.65 16.01 23.74
N LYS A 183 6.08 15.46 22.66
CA LYS A 183 6.08 14.03 22.37
C LYS A 183 7.50 13.52 22.13
N VAL A 184 8.29 14.24 21.34
CA VAL A 184 9.69 13.93 21.06
C VAL A 184 10.52 13.93 22.33
N SER A 185 10.22 14.83 23.29
CA SER A 185 10.93 14.90 24.58
C SER A 185 10.78 13.60 25.40
N GLU A 186 9.66 12.91 25.29
CA GLU A 186 9.47 11.62 25.95
C GLU A 186 10.31 10.52 25.26
N TRP A 187 10.45 10.56 23.93
CA TRP A 187 11.24 9.56 23.20
C TRP A 187 12.74 9.68 23.49
N ILE A 188 13.23 10.89 23.70
CA ILE A 188 14.65 11.14 23.99
C ILE A 188 14.96 11.15 25.50
N LYS A 189 14.00 10.90 26.35
CA LYS A 189 14.18 10.96 27.79
C LYS A 189 15.27 10.02 28.28
N GLY A 190 16.28 10.60 28.94
CA GLY A 190 17.43 9.87 29.45
C GLY A 190 18.43 9.43 28.37
N ALA A 191 18.27 9.83 27.13
CA ALA A 191 19.29 9.74 26.13
C ALA A 191 20.22 10.97 26.18
N SER A 192 21.48 10.76 25.89
CA SER A 192 22.50 11.81 25.85
C SER A 192 22.75 12.26 24.44
N LYS A 193 23.19 13.52 24.27
CA LYS A 193 23.73 13.97 22.99
C LYS A 193 25.04 13.23 22.68
N VAL A 194 25.20 12.85 21.42
CA VAL A 194 26.40 12.18 20.90
C VAL A 194 27.16 13.10 19.92
N ASN A 195 28.31 12.69 19.46
CA ASN A 195 29.15 13.51 18.58
C ASN A 195 29.52 12.74 17.29
N GLY A 196 28.50 12.50 16.46
CA GLY A 196 28.70 11.94 15.13
C GLY A 196 28.79 10.41 15.07
N ASP A 197 28.31 9.71 16.11
CA ASP A 197 28.17 8.25 16.06
C ASP A 197 27.22 7.88 14.93
N LYS A 198 27.60 6.85 14.16
CA LYS A 198 26.86 6.47 12.95
C LYS A 198 25.76 5.49 13.30
N ILE A 199 24.61 5.68 12.67
CA ILE A 199 23.49 4.73 12.72
C ILE A 199 22.84 4.63 11.33
N THR A 200 22.47 3.41 10.93
CA THR A 200 21.81 3.13 9.65
C THR A 200 20.43 2.53 9.91
N LEU A 201 19.40 3.24 9.47
CA LEU A 201 18.01 2.78 9.54
C LEU A 201 17.58 2.25 8.17
N GLY A 202 17.05 1.01 8.14
CA GLY A 202 16.48 0.42 6.93
C GLY A 202 15.01 0.79 6.79
N TYR A 203 14.53 0.92 5.54
CA TYR A 203 13.11 1.08 5.24
C TYR A 203 12.78 0.64 3.81
N VAL A 204 11.53 0.28 3.58
CA VAL A 204 10.98 0.07 2.23
C VAL A 204 10.30 1.35 1.77
N ALA A 205 10.26 1.61 0.47
CA ALA A 205 9.63 2.81 -0.10
C ALA A 205 8.08 2.73 -0.05
N TRP A 206 7.54 2.47 1.14
CA TRP A 206 6.12 2.55 1.45
C TRP A 206 5.83 3.83 2.23
N ASP A 207 4.71 4.47 1.94
CA ASP A 207 4.38 5.80 2.44
C ASP A 207 4.48 5.90 3.97
N SER A 208 3.99 4.89 4.69
CA SER A 208 4.07 4.80 6.16
C SER A 208 5.51 4.65 6.67
N GLU A 209 6.35 3.87 5.96
CA GLU A 209 7.76 3.66 6.36
C GLU A 209 8.64 4.87 6.03
N ILE A 210 8.38 5.53 4.90
CA ILE A 210 9.04 6.79 4.57
C ILE A 210 8.77 7.81 5.69
N ALA A 211 7.52 7.96 6.11
CA ALA A 211 7.15 8.90 7.17
C ALA A 211 7.83 8.54 8.50
N SER A 212 7.69 7.31 9.00
CA SER A 212 8.22 6.90 10.30
C SER A 212 9.75 6.95 10.37
N THR A 213 10.41 6.50 9.30
CA THR A 213 11.87 6.43 9.28
C THR A 213 12.50 7.80 9.18
N ASN A 214 11.88 8.74 8.45
CA ASN A 214 12.37 10.13 8.40
C ASN A 214 12.16 10.84 9.74
N VAL A 215 11.02 10.64 10.42
CA VAL A 215 10.77 11.25 11.75
C VAL A 215 11.79 10.75 12.77
N ILE A 216 11.97 9.44 12.92
CA ILE A 216 12.94 8.93 13.90
C ILE A 216 14.38 9.25 13.51
N GLY A 217 14.68 9.27 12.21
CA GLY A 217 15.97 9.71 11.68
C GLY A 217 16.30 11.16 12.04
N LYS A 218 15.30 12.07 11.95
CA LYS A 218 15.45 13.46 12.38
C LYS A 218 15.72 13.57 13.89
N VAL A 219 14.97 12.84 14.72
CA VAL A 219 15.15 12.83 16.18
C VAL A 219 16.58 12.38 16.55
N LEU A 220 17.05 11.30 15.94
CA LEU A 220 18.44 10.84 16.16
C LEU A 220 19.48 11.82 15.66
N THR A 221 19.23 12.50 14.53
CA THR A 221 20.10 13.55 14.01
C THR A 221 20.21 14.73 14.98
N ASP A 222 19.09 15.14 15.58
CA ASP A 222 19.06 16.24 16.57
C ASP A 222 19.79 15.89 17.87
N LEU A 223 19.91 14.60 18.19
CA LEU A 223 20.76 14.11 19.27
C LEU A 223 22.25 14.06 18.90
N GLY A 224 22.59 14.28 17.63
CA GLY A 224 23.99 14.34 17.17
C GLY A 224 24.48 13.08 16.48
N PHE A 225 23.61 12.10 16.19
CA PHE A 225 23.97 10.95 15.37
C PHE A 225 24.17 11.34 13.90
N LYS A 226 25.08 10.64 13.24
CA LYS A 226 25.19 10.65 11.77
C LYS A 226 24.29 9.54 11.22
N VAL A 227 23.05 9.90 10.92
CA VAL A 227 22.03 8.97 10.44
C VAL A 227 22.18 8.71 8.94
N THR A 228 22.05 7.44 8.54
CA THR A 228 21.89 7.02 7.15
C THR A 228 20.54 6.31 7.03
N LEU A 229 19.67 6.80 6.16
CA LEU A 229 18.43 6.13 5.81
C LEU A 229 18.68 5.28 4.57
N SER A 230 18.50 3.94 4.70
CA SER A 230 18.79 2.98 3.64
C SER A 230 17.49 2.40 3.09
N GLN A 231 17.10 2.87 1.91
CA GLN A 231 15.97 2.31 1.19
C GLN A 231 16.34 0.96 0.59
N VAL A 232 15.59 -0.08 0.93
CA VAL A 232 15.77 -1.45 0.47
C VAL A 232 14.42 -2.14 0.32
N GLU A 233 14.40 -3.33 -0.28
CA GLU A 233 13.21 -4.19 -0.31
C GLU A 233 12.96 -4.86 1.05
N ALA A 234 11.75 -5.37 1.30
CA ALA A 234 11.35 -5.96 2.58
C ALA A 234 12.25 -7.12 3.02
N GLY A 235 12.60 -8.05 2.13
CA GLY A 235 13.51 -9.13 2.44
C GLY A 235 14.91 -8.68 2.87
N PRO A 236 15.59 -7.85 2.08
CA PRO A 236 16.85 -7.18 2.44
C PRO A 236 16.78 -6.38 3.75
N MET A 237 15.69 -5.68 4.05
CA MET A 237 15.52 -4.94 5.30
C MET A 237 15.62 -5.87 6.52
N TRP A 238 14.84 -6.95 6.55
CA TRP A 238 14.89 -7.93 7.63
C TRP A 238 16.23 -8.68 7.70
N THR A 239 16.82 -8.98 6.55
CA THR A 239 18.16 -9.61 6.49
C THR A 239 19.21 -8.67 7.07
N GLY A 240 19.17 -7.40 6.69
CA GLY A 240 20.16 -6.40 7.10
C GLY A 240 20.16 -6.16 8.62
N VAL A 241 18.99 -6.14 9.26
CA VAL A 241 18.93 -6.06 10.72
C VAL A 241 19.41 -7.37 11.36
N ALA A 242 19.06 -8.52 10.79
CA ALA A 242 19.44 -9.82 11.34
C ALA A 242 20.96 -10.12 11.23
N ASP A 243 21.66 -9.56 10.23
CA ASP A 243 23.12 -9.73 10.03
C ASP A 243 23.94 -8.52 10.52
N GLY A 244 23.26 -7.43 10.94
CA GLY A 244 23.88 -6.24 11.49
C GLY A 244 24.39 -5.23 10.46
N SER A 245 24.04 -5.36 9.18
CA SER A 245 24.34 -4.36 8.14
C SER A 245 23.41 -3.15 8.21
N LEU A 246 22.26 -3.30 8.84
CA LEU A 246 21.34 -2.23 9.27
C LEU A 246 21.23 -2.26 10.79
N ASP A 247 21.19 -1.10 11.42
CA ASP A 247 21.07 -0.99 12.87
C ASP A 247 19.65 -1.23 13.38
N ALA A 248 18.66 -0.70 12.68
CA ALA A 248 17.25 -0.87 13.03
C ALA A 248 16.32 -0.57 11.85
N HIS A 249 15.04 -0.95 12.01
CA HIS A 249 13.90 -0.41 11.27
C HIS A 249 12.69 -0.22 12.20
N VAL A 250 11.82 0.72 11.89
CA VAL A 250 10.66 1.07 12.72
C VAL A 250 9.33 0.67 12.07
N ALA A 251 9.36 -0.39 11.26
CA ALA A 251 8.28 -0.80 10.38
C ALA A 251 8.04 -2.33 10.38
N GLY A 252 8.17 -2.96 11.53
CA GLY A 252 7.86 -4.38 11.71
C GLY A 252 6.35 -4.59 11.92
N TRP A 253 5.60 -4.96 10.90
CA TRP A 253 4.15 -5.24 11.01
C TRP A 253 3.91 -6.63 11.57
N LEU A 254 3.48 -6.68 12.83
CA LEU A 254 3.38 -7.91 13.63
C LEU A 254 2.00 -8.00 14.33
N PRO A 255 1.49 -9.23 14.58
CA PRO A 255 2.18 -10.52 14.39
C PRO A 255 1.98 -11.16 13.00
N SER A 256 1.19 -10.59 12.09
CA SER A 256 0.68 -11.29 10.90
C SER A 256 1.50 -11.01 9.64
N THR A 257 1.58 -9.75 9.24
CA THR A 257 2.11 -9.33 7.93
C THR A 257 3.56 -9.73 7.72
N HIS A 258 4.41 -9.53 8.71
CA HIS A 258 5.83 -9.87 8.66
C HIS A 258 6.17 -11.16 9.44
N ALA A 259 5.18 -12.00 9.76
CA ALA A 259 5.38 -13.25 10.51
C ALA A 259 6.48 -14.15 9.92
N ASP A 260 6.52 -14.30 8.60
CA ASP A 260 7.51 -15.13 7.92
C ASP A 260 8.93 -14.61 8.12
N TYR A 261 9.12 -13.28 8.02
CA TYR A 261 10.42 -12.66 8.25
C TYR A 261 10.84 -12.77 9.71
N TYR A 262 9.91 -12.47 10.63
CA TYR A 262 10.13 -12.59 12.08
C TYR A 262 10.61 -13.99 12.44
N LYS A 263 9.87 -15.01 12.01
CA LYS A 263 10.19 -16.42 12.26
C LYS A 263 11.52 -16.84 11.63
N LYS A 264 11.80 -16.39 10.41
CA LYS A 264 13.04 -16.73 9.69
C LYS A 264 14.29 -16.25 10.42
N TYR A 265 14.19 -15.09 11.06
CA TYR A 265 15.32 -14.44 11.73
C TYR A 265 15.17 -14.41 13.25
N GLU A 266 14.27 -15.23 13.82
CA GLU A 266 14.04 -15.32 15.26
C GLU A 266 15.37 -15.49 16.03
N GLY A 267 15.56 -14.69 17.08
CA GLY A 267 16.79 -14.68 17.88
C GLY A 267 17.96 -13.90 17.25
N LYS A 268 17.83 -13.36 16.03
CA LYS A 268 18.85 -12.57 15.33
C LYS A 268 18.71 -11.06 15.50
N PHE A 269 17.62 -10.61 16.09
CA PHE A 269 17.32 -9.21 16.33
C PHE A 269 16.68 -9.04 17.72
N ASP A 270 16.52 -7.79 18.15
CA ASP A 270 15.73 -7.39 19.31
C ASP A 270 14.43 -6.74 18.80
N ASP A 271 13.30 -7.24 19.27
CA ASP A 271 11.99 -6.61 19.09
C ASP A 271 11.79 -5.65 20.27
N LEU A 272 11.79 -4.35 20.01
CA LEU A 272 11.64 -3.30 21.02
C LEU A 272 10.16 -3.01 21.35
N GLY A 273 9.26 -3.73 20.69
CA GLY A 273 7.83 -3.59 20.93
C GLY A 273 7.12 -2.64 19.97
N GLU A 274 5.86 -2.42 20.28
CA GLU A 274 4.93 -1.66 19.45
C GLU A 274 5.26 -0.17 19.47
N ASN A 275 5.43 0.43 18.29
CA ASN A 275 5.57 1.87 18.13
C ASN A 275 4.30 2.54 17.57
N LEU A 276 3.41 1.75 16.92
CA LEU A 276 2.11 2.23 16.42
C LEU A 276 1.08 1.10 16.47
N LYS A 277 -0.12 1.42 16.98
CA LYS A 277 -1.27 0.50 17.11
C LYS A 277 -2.39 0.87 16.14
N GLY A 278 -3.29 -0.10 15.89
CA GLY A 278 -4.50 0.15 15.12
C GLY A 278 -4.28 0.10 13.61
N THR A 279 -3.40 -0.81 13.17
CA THR A 279 -3.15 -1.07 11.76
C THR A 279 -4.18 -2.04 11.19
N LYS A 280 -4.46 -1.92 9.90
CA LYS A 280 -5.35 -2.81 9.17
C LYS A 280 -4.82 -3.02 7.76
N LEU A 281 -4.97 -4.24 7.23
CA LEU A 281 -4.69 -4.60 5.84
C LEU A 281 -5.97 -5.08 5.15
N GLY A 282 -6.01 -5.00 3.83
CA GLY A 282 -7.12 -5.57 3.06
C GLY A 282 -7.12 -5.19 1.60
N LEU A 283 -8.17 -5.62 0.91
CA LEU A 283 -8.53 -5.09 -0.39
C LEU A 283 -9.37 -3.83 -0.18
N VAL A 284 -9.08 -2.79 -0.95
CA VAL A 284 -9.67 -1.47 -0.84
C VAL A 284 -10.29 -1.07 -2.17
N VAL A 285 -11.47 -0.48 -2.09
CA VAL A 285 -12.21 0.03 -3.25
C VAL A 285 -12.72 1.43 -2.98
N PRO A 286 -12.97 2.25 -4.02
CA PRO A 286 -13.73 3.48 -3.88
C PRO A 286 -15.12 3.22 -3.30
N ALA A 287 -15.58 4.07 -2.40
CA ALA A 287 -16.88 3.91 -1.73
C ALA A 287 -18.08 3.93 -2.70
N TYR A 288 -17.90 4.48 -3.92
CA TYR A 288 -18.92 4.45 -4.95
C TYR A 288 -19.11 3.09 -5.65
N MET A 289 -18.25 2.10 -5.37
CA MET A 289 -18.44 0.72 -5.86
C MET A 289 -19.46 0.00 -4.99
N ASP A 290 -20.43 -0.63 -5.63
CA ASP A 290 -21.53 -1.37 -4.98
C ASP A 290 -21.11 -2.81 -4.64
N ILE A 291 -20.03 -2.94 -3.86
CA ILE A 291 -19.51 -4.18 -3.28
C ILE A 291 -18.99 -3.91 -1.90
N ASP A 292 -19.20 -4.81 -0.96
CA ASP A 292 -18.80 -4.64 0.45
C ASP A 292 -17.91 -5.77 0.98
N SER A 293 -17.83 -6.88 0.27
CA SER A 293 -17.08 -8.07 0.70
C SER A 293 -16.19 -8.63 -0.42
N ILE A 294 -15.11 -9.30 -0.05
CA ILE A 294 -14.30 -10.09 -0.99
C ILE A 294 -15.15 -11.20 -1.67
N GLU A 295 -16.22 -11.64 -1.00
CA GLU A 295 -17.16 -12.62 -1.59
C GLU A 295 -17.95 -12.06 -2.79
N ASP A 296 -18.11 -10.76 -2.90
CA ASP A 296 -18.79 -10.10 -4.02
C ASP A 296 -17.94 -10.09 -5.32
N LEU A 297 -16.70 -10.56 -5.24
CA LEU A 297 -15.79 -10.68 -6.39
C LEU A 297 -15.98 -11.99 -7.18
N LYS A 298 -16.83 -12.89 -6.70
CA LYS A 298 -17.12 -14.20 -7.34
C LYS A 298 -17.97 -14.08 -8.60
#